data_b07aed14731a6d08d36605525b41e6cd
#
_entry.id   b07aed14731a6d08d36605525b41e6cd
#
_cell.length_a   1.000
_cell.length_b   1.000
_cell.length_c   1.000
_cell.angle_alpha   90.00
_cell.angle_beta   90.00
_cell.angle_gamma   90.00
#
_symmetry.space_group_name_H-M   'P 1'
#
loop_
_entity.id
_entity.type
_entity.pdbx_description
1 polymer ?
#
loop_
_entity_poly.entity_id
_entity_poly.type
_entity_poly.pdbx_seq_one_letter_code
_entity_poly.pdbx_strand_id
1 'polypeptide(L)'
;MHSALPPLEQVRLAVDVMGGDHGPSVTLPACRLFLDKHPQAELVLVGTADALRPAATWPRTRCITASEVVAMDDPIEVALRRKRDSSMRVAIALLKADDPAADAAAQACVSAGNTGALMAVARYLLKTMEGIDRPAIATVLPNRRDGFTTVLDLGANVDCTPEHLLQFAV
;
A
#
# COMPACT_ATOMS: atom_id res chain seq x y z
N MET A 1 -9.89 -20.03 -26.52
CA MET A 1 -8.86 -20.70 -25.70
C MET A 1 -8.50 -19.75 -24.58
N HIS A 2 -9.04 -19.96 -23.36
CA HIS A 2 -8.60 -19.22 -22.19
C HIS A 2 -7.26 -19.81 -21.77
N SER A 3 -6.18 -19.06 -21.99
CA SER A 3 -4.90 -19.37 -21.38
C SER A 3 -5.09 -19.26 -19.87
N ALA A 4 -5.06 -20.37 -19.16
CA ALA A 4 -5.02 -20.35 -17.70
C ALA A 4 -3.77 -19.55 -17.32
N LEU A 5 -3.97 -18.50 -16.52
CA LEU A 5 -2.87 -17.78 -15.90
C LEU A 5 -2.02 -18.80 -15.11
N PRO A 6 -0.69 -18.70 -15.16
CA PRO A 6 0.17 -19.58 -14.36
C PRO A 6 -0.28 -19.51 -12.89
N PRO A 7 -0.16 -20.60 -12.12
CA PRO A 7 -0.47 -20.58 -10.71
C PRO A 7 0.28 -19.40 -10.07
N LEU A 8 -0.45 -18.54 -9.36
CA LEU A 8 0.15 -17.42 -8.66
C LEU A 8 1.19 -17.98 -7.71
N GLU A 9 2.45 -17.62 -7.96
CA GLU A 9 3.51 -17.79 -6.98
C GLU A 9 3.04 -17.15 -5.67
N GLN A 10 3.53 -17.64 -4.55
CA GLN A 10 3.20 -17.14 -3.22
C GLN A 10 3.30 -15.62 -3.18
N VAL A 11 2.16 -14.94 -2.98
CA VAL A 11 2.08 -13.46 -2.98
C VAL A 11 2.22 -12.96 -1.56
N ARG A 12 3.16 -12.07 -1.32
CA ARG A 12 3.37 -11.40 -0.04
C ARG A 12 2.96 -9.94 -0.12
N LEU A 13 2.08 -9.52 0.78
CA LEU A 13 1.56 -8.16 0.86
C LEU A 13 2.02 -7.50 2.15
N ALA A 14 2.59 -6.30 2.05
CA ALA A 14 2.84 -5.44 3.21
C ALA A 14 1.57 -4.68 3.57
N VAL A 15 1.18 -4.68 4.84
CA VAL A 15 -0.02 -3.98 5.32
C VAL A 15 0.35 -2.99 6.40
N ASP A 16 0.04 -1.72 6.16
CA ASP A 16 0.05 -0.69 7.18
C ASP A 16 -1.15 -0.89 8.12
N VAL A 17 -0.92 -1.55 9.25
CA VAL A 17 -1.96 -1.91 10.21
C VAL A 17 -2.54 -0.68 10.90
N MET A 18 -1.77 0.40 10.99
CA MET A 18 -2.16 1.62 11.71
C MET A 18 -2.98 2.58 10.86
N GLY A 19 -3.05 2.37 9.55
CA GLY A 19 -3.73 3.26 8.61
C GLY A 19 -5.25 3.29 8.77
N GLY A 20 -5.84 4.46 8.48
CA GLY A 20 -7.29 4.70 8.51
C GLY A 20 -7.82 5.20 9.86
N ASP A 21 -9.08 5.63 9.87
CA ASP A 21 -9.73 6.24 11.04
C ASP A 21 -9.88 5.27 12.22
N HIS A 22 -9.94 3.99 11.93
CA HIS A 22 -10.15 2.94 12.93
C HIS A 22 -8.90 2.08 13.19
N GLY A 23 -7.86 2.20 12.36
CA GLY A 23 -6.58 1.54 12.51
C GLY A 23 -6.68 0.03 12.79
N PRO A 24 -5.94 -0.50 13.77
CA PRO A 24 -5.82 -1.94 14.03
C PRO A 24 -7.14 -2.65 14.32
N SER A 25 -8.15 -1.94 14.82
CA SER A 25 -9.46 -2.53 15.14
C SER A 25 -10.22 -3.02 13.91
N VAL A 26 -9.92 -2.48 12.73
CA VAL A 26 -10.51 -2.86 11.44
C VAL A 26 -9.49 -3.60 10.58
N THR A 27 -8.25 -3.13 10.53
CA THR A 27 -7.23 -3.70 9.65
C THR A 27 -6.85 -5.12 10.02
N LEU A 28 -6.68 -5.45 11.32
CA LEU A 28 -6.36 -6.81 11.74
C LEU A 28 -7.46 -7.82 11.43
N PRO A 29 -8.75 -7.58 11.77
CA PRO A 29 -9.83 -8.48 11.35
C PRO A 29 -9.90 -8.66 9.83
N ALA A 30 -9.68 -7.59 9.05
CA ALA A 30 -9.64 -7.66 7.59
C ALA A 30 -8.49 -8.54 7.09
N CYS A 31 -7.28 -8.40 7.67
CA CYS A 31 -6.13 -9.26 7.37
C CYS A 31 -6.42 -10.73 7.66
N ARG A 32 -7.10 -11.03 8.76
CA ARG A 32 -7.48 -12.40 9.12
C ARG A 32 -8.43 -13.00 8.10
N LEU A 33 -9.49 -12.27 7.75
CA LEU A 33 -10.46 -12.69 6.72
C LEU A 33 -9.79 -12.89 5.35
N PHE A 34 -8.82 -12.04 5.01
CA PHE A 34 -8.07 -12.17 3.77
C PHE A 34 -7.23 -13.45 3.75
N LEU A 35 -6.49 -13.75 4.81
CA LEU A 35 -5.70 -14.98 4.93
C LEU A 35 -6.56 -16.24 4.85
N ASP A 36 -7.76 -16.20 5.41
CA ASP A 36 -8.69 -17.34 5.37
C ASP A 36 -9.22 -17.61 3.96
N LYS A 37 -9.40 -16.53 3.15
CA LYS A 37 -9.87 -16.62 1.75
C LYS A 37 -8.75 -16.93 0.75
N HIS A 38 -7.51 -16.59 1.07
CA HIS A 38 -6.38 -16.67 0.17
C HIS A 38 -5.24 -17.50 0.77
N PRO A 39 -5.32 -18.85 0.73
CA PRO A 39 -4.36 -19.75 1.39
C PRO A 39 -2.92 -19.63 0.84
N GLN A 40 -2.74 -19.12 -0.38
CA GLN A 40 -1.42 -18.90 -1.01
C GLN A 40 -0.80 -17.54 -0.66
N ALA A 41 -1.54 -16.65 0.03
CA ALA A 41 -1.03 -15.34 0.39
C ALA A 41 -0.31 -15.32 1.73
N GLU A 42 0.71 -14.47 1.83
CA GLU A 42 1.40 -14.10 3.07
C GLU A 42 1.22 -12.61 3.35
N LEU A 43 1.18 -12.23 4.62
CA LEU A 43 1.12 -10.84 5.03
C LEU A 43 2.34 -10.44 5.85
N VAL A 44 2.87 -9.26 5.57
CA VAL A 44 3.80 -8.55 6.45
C VAL A 44 3.03 -7.40 7.09
N LEU A 45 2.67 -7.57 8.35
CA LEU A 45 1.91 -6.59 9.12
C LEU A 45 2.86 -5.59 9.76
N VAL A 46 2.69 -4.32 9.46
CA VAL A 46 3.54 -3.24 9.96
C VAL A 46 2.71 -2.34 10.88
N GLY A 47 3.18 -2.14 12.11
CA GLY A 47 2.47 -1.32 13.09
C GLY A 47 3.21 -1.20 14.41
N THR A 48 2.59 -0.61 15.42
CA THR A 48 3.16 -0.55 16.77
C THR A 48 3.21 -1.95 17.40
N ALA A 49 4.16 -2.17 18.31
CA ALA A 49 4.32 -3.46 18.99
C ALA A 49 3.02 -3.92 19.68
N ASP A 50 2.31 -2.98 20.33
CA ASP A 50 1.05 -3.30 21.00
C ASP A 50 -0.07 -3.68 20.02
N ALA A 51 -0.17 -2.98 18.90
CA ALA A 51 -1.17 -3.26 17.88
C ALA A 51 -0.94 -4.64 17.23
N LEU A 52 0.31 -5.03 17.03
CA LEU A 52 0.67 -6.30 16.37
C LEU A 52 0.58 -7.53 17.28
N ARG A 53 0.49 -7.34 18.59
CA ARG A 53 0.47 -8.44 19.56
C ARG A 53 -0.57 -9.53 19.26
N PRO A 54 -1.81 -9.22 18.85
CA PRO A 54 -2.80 -10.26 18.51
C PRO A 54 -2.43 -11.11 17.29
N ALA A 55 -1.63 -10.56 16.38
CA ALA A 55 -1.25 -11.21 15.14
C ALA A 55 0.10 -11.95 15.20
N ALA A 56 0.84 -11.85 16.30
CA ALA A 56 2.20 -12.37 16.44
C ALA A 56 2.33 -13.89 16.20
N THR A 57 1.25 -14.64 16.39
CA THR A 57 1.23 -16.10 16.21
C THR A 57 0.40 -16.56 15.01
N TRP A 58 -0.05 -15.64 14.17
CA TRP A 58 -0.84 -16.02 13.01
C TRP A 58 0.01 -16.75 11.97
N PRO A 59 -0.50 -17.83 11.36
CA PRO A 59 0.19 -18.48 10.26
C PRO A 59 0.29 -17.55 9.04
N ARG A 60 1.33 -17.73 8.25
CA ARG A 60 1.56 -16.94 7.01
C ARG A 60 1.61 -15.43 7.24
N THR A 61 2.09 -15.03 8.42
CA THR A 61 2.16 -13.63 8.83
C THR A 61 3.50 -13.34 9.46
N ARG A 62 4.10 -12.22 9.06
CA ARG A 62 5.24 -11.60 9.73
C ARG A 62 4.82 -10.26 10.33
N CYS A 63 5.36 -9.92 11.50
CA CYS A 63 5.11 -8.63 12.15
C CYS A 63 6.40 -7.80 12.16
N ILE A 64 6.32 -6.57 11.68
CA ILE A 64 7.40 -5.59 11.72
C ILE A 64 6.94 -4.40 12.53
N THR A 65 7.69 -4.09 13.58
CA THR A 65 7.35 -2.98 14.47
C THR A 65 7.80 -1.66 13.86
N ALA A 66 6.91 -0.68 13.88
CA ALA A 66 7.15 0.72 13.62
C ALA A 66 6.80 1.56 14.85
N SER A 67 7.57 2.61 15.12
CA SER A 67 7.39 3.43 16.32
C SER A 67 6.45 4.61 16.11
N GLU A 68 6.12 4.94 14.86
CA GLU A 68 5.34 6.14 14.49
C GLU A 68 4.14 5.78 13.64
N VAL A 69 3.12 6.66 13.68
CA VAL A 69 1.89 6.52 12.89
C VAL A 69 1.62 7.84 12.17
N VAL A 70 1.31 7.77 10.88
CA VAL A 70 0.82 8.92 10.11
C VAL A 70 -0.69 9.04 10.37
N ALA A 71 -1.12 10.17 10.96
CA ALA A 71 -2.53 10.46 11.19
C ALA A 71 -3.22 10.89 9.88
N MET A 72 -4.56 10.76 9.83
CA MET A 72 -5.33 11.10 8.63
C MET A 72 -5.25 12.57 8.26
N ASP A 73 -5.03 13.44 9.24
CA ASP A 73 -4.92 14.90 9.12
C ASP A 73 -3.47 15.42 9.14
N ASP A 74 -2.48 14.53 9.22
CA ASP A 74 -1.08 14.94 9.16
C ASP A 74 -0.75 15.62 7.83
N PRO A 75 -0.06 16.76 7.85
CA PRO A 75 0.49 17.35 6.64
C PRO A 75 1.48 16.38 5.97
N ILE A 76 1.47 16.33 4.63
CA ILE A 76 2.36 15.46 3.85
C ILE A 76 3.84 15.63 4.25
N GLU A 77 4.23 16.86 4.53
CA GLU A 77 5.61 17.16 4.96
C GLU A 77 5.98 16.48 6.29
N VAL A 78 5.03 16.34 7.21
CA VAL A 78 5.24 15.62 8.48
C VAL A 78 5.50 14.14 8.21
N ALA A 79 4.68 13.52 7.37
CA ALA A 79 4.85 12.11 6.99
C ALA A 79 6.21 11.86 6.31
N LEU A 80 6.65 12.78 5.43
CA LEU A 80 7.91 12.64 4.69
C LEU A 80 9.15 12.90 5.53
N ARG A 81 9.14 13.94 6.38
CA ARG A 81 10.38 14.46 7.00
C ARG A 81 10.52 14.08 8.46
N ARG A 82 9.40 14.00 9.20
CA ARG A 82 9.41 13.78 10.65
C ARG A 82 9.11 12.34 11.02
N LYS A 83 8.07 11.73 10.44
CA LYS A 83 7.64 10.35 10.76
C LYS A 83 8.35 9.32 9.90
N ARG A 84 9.67 9.20 10.11
CA ARG A 84 10.53 8.34 9.28
C ARG A 84 10.41 6.86 9.61
N ASP A 85 9.94 6.52 10.79
CA ASP A 85 9.66 5.15 11.24
C ASP A 85 8.15 4.91 11.36
N SER A 86 7.37 5.55 10.49
CA SER A 86 5.92 5.32 10.45
C SER A 86 5.59 3.97 9.81
N SER A 87 4.53 3.33 10.30
CA SER A 87 4.06 2.05 9.77
C SER A 87 3.80 2.11 8.26
N MET A 88 3.22 3.20 7.76
CA MET A 88 3.04 3.46 6.33
C MET A 88 4.36 3.46 5.58
N ARG A 89 5.37 4.20 6.08
CA ARG A 89 6.67 4.31 5.42
C ARG A 89 7.43 2.99 5.43
N VAL A 90 7.42 2.28 6.54
CA VAL A 90 8.05 0.96 6.67
C VAL A 90 7.39 -0.03 5.71
N ALA A 91 6.04 -0.07 5.66
CA ALA A 91 5.31 -0.95 4.74
C ALA A 91 5.65 -0.70 3.27
N ILE A 92 5.75 0.58 2.85
CA ILE A 92 6.15 0.93 1.47
C ILE A 92 7.61 0.53 1.21
N ALA A 93 8.51 0.71 2.19
CA ALA A 93 9.93 0.37 2.02
C ALA A 93 10.14 -1.12 1.70
N LEU A 94 9.26 -2.01 2.16
CA LEU A 94 9.32 -3.45 1.87
C LEU A 94 9.12 -3.80 0.38
N LEU A 95 8.69 -2.85 -0.43
CA LEU A 95 8.57 -3.01 -1.89
C LEU A 95 9.90 -2.81 -2.64
N LYS A 96 10.96 -2.38 -1.95
CA LYS A 96 12.26 -2.16 -2.58
C LYS A 96 13.04 -3.47 -2.64
N ALA A 97 13.46 -3.84 -3.85
CA ALA A 97 14.23 -5.06 -4.09
C ALA A 97 15.63 -5.06 -3.40
N ASP A 98 16.16 -3.87 -3.13
CA ASP A 98 17.50 -3.68 -2.55
C ASP A 98 17.49 -3.50 -1.02
N ASP A 99 16.37 -3.75 -0.36
CA ASP A 99 16.25 -3.61 1.09
C ASP A 99 17.00 -4.77 1.79
N PRO A 100 17.86 -4.49 2.78
CA PRO A 100 18.49 -5.52 3.61
C PRO A 100 17.48 -6.39 4.39
N ALA A 101 16.22 -5.97 4.49
CA ALA A 101 15.10 -6.80 4.95
C ALA A 101 14.53 -7.70 3.83
N ALA A 102 15.34 -8.10 2.86
CA ALA A 102 14.91 -8.88 1.67
C ALA A 102 14.05 -10.12 2.00
N ASP A 103 14.27 -10.74 3.14
CA ASP A 103 13.44 -11.84 3.64
C ASP A 103 11.98 -11.43 3.90
N ALA A 104 11.69 -10.12 4.03
CA ALA A 104 10.36 -9.57 4.22
C ALA A 104 9.86 -8.77 3.00
N ALA A 105 10.60 -8.77 1.88
CA ALA A 105 10.19 -8.07 0.66
C ALA A 105 8.77 -8.46 0.24
N ALA A 106 7.96 -7.45 -0.11
CA ALA A 106 6.57 -7.63 -0.51
C ALA A 106 6.37 -7.18 -1.97
N GLN A 107 5.41 -7.79 -2.67
CA GLN A 107 5.05 -7.42 -4.02
C GLN A 107 4.10 -6.22 -4.09
N ALA A 108 3.33 -5.99 -3.02
CA ALA A 108 2.45 -4.83 -2.93
C ALA A 108 2.30 -4.35 -1.48
N CYS A 109 1.92 -3.08 -1.33
CA CYS A 109 1.61 -2.46 -0.05
C CYS A 109 0.15 -2.02 -0.01
N VAL A 110 -0.50 -2.24 1.13
CA VAL A 110 -1.88 -1.82 1.40
C VAL A 110 -1.88 -0.91 2.61
N SER A 111 -2.48 0.25 2.48
CA SER A 111 -2.73 1.19 3.57
C SER A 111 -4.09 1.86 3.40
N ALA A 112 -4.84 1.98 4.48
CA ALA A 112 -6.07 2.77 4.54
C ALA A 112 -5.82 4.17 5.13
N GLY A 113 -4.55 4.57 5.26
CA GLY A 113 -4.14 5.84 5.83
C GLY A 113 -4.32 7.04 4.91
N ASN A 114 -3.75 8.17 5.32
CA ASN A 114 -3.77 9.43 4.57
C ASN A 114 -3.25 9.24 3.14
N THR A 115 -4.15 9.41 2.16
CA THR A 115 -3.86 9.15 0.74
C THR A 115 -2.74 10.04 0.18
N GLY A 116 -2.73 11.31 0.55
CA GLY A 116 -1.68 12.25 0.11
C GLY A 116 -0.31 11.86 0.67
N ALA A 117 -0.27 11.47 1.94
CA ALA A 117 0.95 10.98 2.57
C ALA A 117 1.43 9.67 1.94
N LEU A 118 0.51 8.72 1.69
CA LEU A 118 0.82 7.44 1.03
C LEU A 118 1.48 7.65 -0.33
N MET A 119 0.87 8.48 -1.18
CA MET A 119 1.43 8.80 -2.50
C MET A 119 2.79 9.50 -2.42
N ALA A 120 2.92 10.48 -1.53
CA ALA A 120 4.15 11.25 -1.39
C ALA A 120 5.30 10.37 -0.87
N VAL A 121 5.03 9.52 0.12
CA VAL A 121 6.02 8.57 0.67
C VAL A 121 6.38 7.51 -0.37
N ALA A 122 5.39 6.96 -1.09
CA ALA A 122 5.64 5.99 -2.16
C ALA A 122 6.52 6.60 -3.26
N ARG A 123 6.17 7.78 -3.77
CA ARG A 123 6.98 8.51 -4.77
C ARG A 123 8.40 8.76 -4.27
N TYR A 124 8.57 9.13 -3.01
CA TYR A 124 9.88 9.41 -2.43
C TYR A 124 10.76 8.14 -2.35
N LEU A 125 10.18 7.03 -1.88
CA LEU A 125 10.90 5.77 -1.66
C LEU A 125 11.10 4.98 -2.94
N LEU A 126 10.04 4.74 -3.71
CA LEU A 126 10.04 3.85 -4.87
C LEU A 126 10.50 4.57 -6.14
N LYS A 127 10.37 5.91 -6.16
CA LYS A 127 10.58 6.74 -7.34
C LYS A 127 9.46 6.54 -8.37
N THR A 128 9.50 7.35 -9.41
CA THR A 128 8.65 7.21 -10.60
C THR A 128 9.45 6.59 -11.74
N MET A 129 8.78 6.05 -12.73
CA MET A 129 9.41 5.61 -13.98
C MET A 129 10.04 6.79 -14.70
N GLU A 130 11.02 6.53 -15.54
CA GLU A 130 11.64 7.57 -16.38
C GLU A 130 10.59 8.26 -17.25
N GLY A 131 10.60 9.58 -17.28
CA GLY A 131 9.61 10.38 -18.00
C GLY A 131 8.29 10.63 -17.28
N ILE A 132 8.09 10.06 -16.07
CA ILE A 132 6.89 10.29 -15.26
C ILE A 132 7.22 11.20 -14.07
N ASP A 133 6.65 12.39 -14.08
CA ASP A 133 6.86 13.37 -13.01
C ASP A 133 5.98 13.13 -11.79
N ARG A 134 4.74 12.67 -12.02
CA ARG A 134 3.74 12.46 -10.98
C ARG A 134 3.02 11.13 -11.14
N PRO A 135 2.89 10.33 -10.06
CA PRO A 135 2.03 9.16 -10.07
C PRO A 135 0.56 9.58 -10.04
N ALA A 136 -0.31 8.73 -10.57
CA ALA A 136 -1.76 8.88 -10.50
C ALA A 136 -2.38 7.79 -9.64
N ILE A 137 -3.53 8.09 -9.04
CA ILE A 137 -4.39 7.06 -8.42
C ILE A 137 -5.23 6.47 -9.54
N ALA A 138 -5.17 5.14 -9.71
CA ALA A 138 -6.02 4.41 -10.63
C ALA A 138 -7.11 3.67 -9.88
N THR A 139 -8.33 3.71 -10.38
CA THR A 139 -9.44 2.88 -9.89
C THR A 139 -10.26 2.35 -11.05
N VAL A 140 -11.04 1.31 -10.77
CA VAL A 140 -11.91 0.66 -11.73
C VAL A 140 -13.35 0.83 -11.28
N LEU A 141 -14.16 1.49 -12.10
CA LEU A 141 -15.59 1.69 -11.84
C LEU A 141 -16.44 0.83 -12.79
N PRO A 142 -17.53 0.22 -12.32
CA PRO A 142 -18.46 -0.50 -13.18
C PRO A 142 -19.12 0.47 -14.17
N ASN A 143 -19.38 0.00 -15.39
CA ASN A 143 -20.05 0.80 -16.40
C ASN A 143 -21.42 0.16 -16.81
N ARG A 144 -22.20 0.90 -17.62
CA ARG A 144 -23.55 0.45 -18.04
C ARG A 144 -23.57 -0.75 -18.98
N ARG A 145 -22.41 -1.21 -19.46
CA ARG A 145 -22.29 -2.32 -20.42
C ARG A 145 -21.74 -3.59 -19.78
N ASP A 146 -21.95 -3.75 -18.46
CA ASP A 146 -21.44 -4.88 -17.65
C ASP A 146 -19.91 -5.05 -17.74
N GLY A 147 -19.21 -3.96 -18.04
CA GLY A 147 -17.74 -3.88 -18.06
C GLY A 147 -17.23 -2.86 -17.04
N PHE A 148 -16.01 -2.43 -17.25
CA PHE A 148 -15.32 -1.50 -16.34
C PHE A 148 -14.78 -0.29 -17.09
N THR A 149 -14.67 0.83 -16.39
CA THR A 149 -13.98 2.04 -16.82
C THR A 149 -12.85 2.31 -15.84
N THR A 150 -11.61 2.33 -16.30
CA THR A 150 -10.48 2.75 -15.49
C THR A 150 -10.46 4.27 -15.44
N VAL A 151 -10.43 4.83 -14.24
CA VAL A 151 -10.31 6.25 -13.98
C VAL A 151 -8.92 6.50 -13.38
N LEU A 152 -8.20 7.43 -13.97
CA LEU A 152 -6.86 7.81 -13.54
C LEU A 152 -6.90 9.17 -12.87
N ASP A 153 -6.16 9.28 -11.78
CA ASP A 153 -6.04 10.49 -10.96
C ASP A 153 -7.35 10.99 -10.35
N LEU A 154 -7.83 10.28 -9.34
CA LEU A 154 -9.00 10.65 -8.54
C LEU A 154 -8.72 11.77 -7.53
N GLY A 155 -8.25 12.93 -8.01
CA GLY A 155 -7.99 14.12 -7.19
C GLY A 155 -6.70 14.10 -6.38
N ALA A 156 -5.78 13.19 -6.67
CA ALA A 156 -4.44 13.19 -6.07
C ALA A 156 -3.59 14.38 -6.55
N ASN A 157 -3.82 14.82 -7.79
CA ASN A 157 -3.20 15.98 -8.39
C ASN A 157 -4.28 17.03 -8.69
N VAL A 158 -4.33 18.12 -7.93
CA VAL A 158 -5.36 19.16 -8.05
C VAL A 158 -5.18 19.97 -9.32
N ASP A 159 -3.91 20.29 -9.67
CA ASP A 159 -3.56 21.07 -10.87
C ASP A 159 -2.79 20.20 -11.85
N CYS A 160 -3.45 19.81 -12.95
CA CYS A 160 -2.86 18.98 -13.99
C CYS A 160 -2.64 19.77 -15.27
N THR A 161 -1.45 19.63 -15.87
CA THR A 161 -1.17 20.06 -17.23
C THR A 161 -1.55 18.97 -18.24
N PRO A 162 -1.67 19.27 -19.56
CA PRO A 162 -1.88 18.25 -20.57
C PRO A 162 -0.83 17.14 -20.55
N GLU A 163 0.43 17.48 -20.27
CA GLU A 163 1.56 16.54 -20.14
C GLU A 163 1.35 15.58 -18.96
N HIS A 164 0.83 16.07 -17.83
CA HIS A 164 0.50 15.22 -16.70
C HIS A 164 -0.60 14.21 -17.06
N LEU A 165 -1.65 14.63 -17.76
CA LEU A 165 -2.73 13.73 -18.20
C LEU A 165 -2.20 12.63 -19.14
N LEU A 166 -1.26 12.97 -20.01
CA LEU A 166 -0.59 11.98 -20.86
C LEU A 166 0.23 10.99 -20.04
N GLN A 167 0.99 11.47 -19.04
CA GLN A 167 1.78 10.62 -18.15
C GLN A 167 0.92 9.68 -17.31
N PHE A 168 -0.29 10.11 -16.91
CA PHE A 168 -1.20 9.24 -16.16
C PHE A 168 -1.75 8.07 -16.98
N ALA A 169 -1.70 8.18 -18.31
CA ALA A 169 -2.20 7.16 -19.23
C ALA A 169 -1.14 6.09 -19.62
N VAL A 170 0.09 6.22 -19.13
CA VAL A 170 1.20 5.30 -19.36
C VAL A 170 1.21 4.19 -18.32
#